data_6a4e425d2d65a24a6bbfe56fe09b7806
#
_entry.id   6a4e425d2d65a24a6bbfe56fe09b7806
#
_cell.length_a   1.000
_cell.length_b   1.000
_cell.length_c   1.000
_cell.angle_alpha   90.00
_cell.angle_beta   90.00
_cell.angle_gamma   90.00
#
_symmetry.space_group_name_H-M   'P 1'
#
loop_
_entity.id
_entity.type
_entity.pdbx_description
1 polymer ?
#
loop_
_entity_poly.entity_id
_entity_poly.type
_entity_poly.pdbx_seq_one_letter_code
_entity_poly.pdbx_strand_id
1 'polypeptide(L)'
;MKDDLCDLLISKGELKMDVFSAASETMQFFKDAAKEFDDYYKTNYSEAHELVPVLYNNKNQNLFQIKFAGDILVFMLHTNIFEFSRDHEVMKTSYIKEDKERSYCGMISIYNFLSDSFKYDRINDTGYMIGRVLINKEH
;
A
#
# COMPACT_ATOMS: atom_id res chain seq x y z
N MET A 1 4.22 34.77 -17.04
CA MET A 1 4.52 34.33 -15.66
C MET A 1 3.34 33.62 -14.99
N LYS A 2 2.15 34.20 -15.00
CA LYS A 2 0.96 33.54 -14.46
C LYS A 2 0.60 32.26 -15.22
N ASP A 3 0.69 32.30 -16.54
CA ASP A 3 0.38 31.14 -17.39
C ASP A 3 1.39 30.00 -17.19
N ASP A 4 2.65 30.32 -16.98
CA ASP A 4 3.70 29.32 -16.70
C ASP A 4 3.42 28.60 -15.36
N LEU A 5 2.98 29.37 -14.36
CA LEU A 5 2.61 28.81 -13.05
C LEU A 5 1.38 27.90 -13.17
N CYS A 6 0.38 28.32 -13.94
CA CYS A 6 -0.80 27.50 -14.17
C CYS A 6 -0.49 26.22 -14.91
N ASP A 7 0.36 26.29 -15.94
CA ASP A 7 0.79 25.12 -16.70
C ASP A 7 1.56 24.14 -15.81
N LEU A 8 2.42 24.62 -14.95
CA LEU A 8 3.15 23.80 -13.98
C LEU A 8 2.19 23.14 -12.98
N LEU A 9 1.24 23.91 -12.48
CA LEU A 9 0.25 23.39 -11.53
C LEU A 9 -0.59 22.26 -12.14
N ILE A 10 -1.05 22.46 -13.38
CA ILE A 10 -1.84 21.43 -14.10
C ILE A 10 -0.99 20.18 -14.33
N SER A 11 0.22 20.34 -14.84
CA SER A 11 1.12 19.24 -15.15
C SER A 11 1.44 18.40 -13.89
N LYS A 12 1.77 19.06 -12.78
CA LYS A 12 2.05 18.39 -11.51
C LYS A 12 0.81 17.74 -10.92
N GLY A 13 -0.34 18.40 -11.04
CA GLY A 13 -1.62 17.87 -10.58
C GLY A 13 -2.02 16.60 -11.32
N GLU A 14 -1.89 16.60 -12.64
CA GLU A 14 -2.18 15.42 -13.47
C GLU A 14 -1.25 14.26 -13.11
N LEU A 15 0.05 14.53 -12.94
CA LEU A 15 1.02 13.51 -12.54
C LEU A 15 0.65 12.87 -11.20
N LYS A 16 0.28 13.69 -10.20
CA LYS A 16 -0.12 13.17 -8.89
C LYS A 16 -1.40 12.34 -8.97
N MET A 17 -2.36 12.76 -9.78
CA MET A 17 -3.59 12.00 -9.99
C MET A 17 -3.32 10.67 -10.67
N ASP A 18 -2.46 10.64 -11.67
CA ASP A 18 -2.08 9.41 -12.38
C ASP A 18 -1.37 8.43 -11.45
N VAL A 19 -0.44 8.93 -10.65
CA VAL A 19 0.30 8.11 -9.67
C VAL A 19 -0.64 7.56 -8.61
N PHE A 20 -1.53 8.39 -8.08
CA PHE A 20 -2.48 7.95 -7.06
C PHE A 20 -3.48 6.92 -7.63
N SER A 21 -3.92 7.12 -8.87
CA SER A 21 -4.77 6.15 -9.56
C SER A 21 -4.08 4.80 -9.70
N ALA A 22 -2.82 4.78 -10.12
CA ALA A 22 -2.02 3.57 -10.23
C ALA A 22 -1.84 2.88 -8.86
N ALA A 23 -1.59 3.66 -7.82
CA ALA A 23 -1.45 3.14 -6.46
C ALA A 23 -2.77 2.56 -5.94
N SER A 24 -3.89 3.21 -6.24
CA SER A 24 -5.22 2.73 -5.85
C SER A 24 -5.57 1.41 -6.54
N GLU A 25 -5.24 1.29 -7.83
CA GLU A 25 -5.41 0.04 -8.58
C GLU A 25 -4.57 -1.09 -7.98
N THR A 26 -3.33 -0.80 -7.62
CA THR A 26 -2.44 -1.76 -6.96
C THR A 26 -3.01 -2.19 -5.61
N MET A 27 -3.52 -1.25 -4.84
CA MET A 27 -4.18 -1.55 -3.55
C MET A 27 -5.38 -2.47 -3.75
N GLN A 28 -6.20 -2.21 -4.77
CA GLN A 28 -7.34 -3.06 -5.08
C GLN A 28 -6.91 -4.47 -5.48
N PHE A 29 -5.81 -4.57 -6.24
CA PHE A 29 -5.22 -5.86 -6.59
C PHE A 29 -4.81 -6.65 -5.33
N PHE A 30 -4.18 -6.00 -4.37
CA PHE A 30 -3.81 -6.65 -3.11
C PHE A 30 -5.04 -7.08 -2.30
N LYS A 31 -6.09 -6.25 -2.28
CA LYS A 31 -7.35 -6.61 -1.61
C LYS A 31 -7.97 -7.85 -2.23
N ASP A 32 -8.03 -7.88 -3.55
CA ASP A 32 -8.62 -9.00 -4.28
C ASP A 32 -7.82 -10.29 -4.03
N ALA A 33 -6.49 -10.21 -4.07
CA ALA A 33 -5.62 -11.34 -3.80
C ALA A 33 -5.78 -11.86 -2.36
N ALA A 34 -5.85 -10.96 -1.39
CA ALA A 34 -6.02 -11.33 0.02
C ALA A 34 -7.38 -12.00 0.27
N LYS A 35 -8.43 -11.45 -0.34
CA LYS A 35 -9.78 -12.02 -0.23
C LYS A 35 -9.86 -13.40 -0.89
N GLU A 36 -9.27 -13.52 -2.07
CA GLU A 36 -9.21 -14.80 -2.78
C GLU A 36 -8.49 -15.86 -1.96
N PHE A 37 -7.38 -15.51 -1.32
CA PHE A 37 -6.66 -16.40 -0.43
C PHE A 37 -7.52 -16.81 0.77
N ASP A 38 -8.21 -15.87 1.40
CA ASP A 38 -9.10 -16.14 2.52
C ASP A 38 -10.19 -17.14 2.14
N ASP A 39 -10.86 -16.91 1.02
CA ASP A 39 -11.92 -17.78 0.52
C ASP A 39 -11.37 -19.18 0.17
N TYR A 40 -10.22 -19.25 -0.48
CA TYR A 40 -9.57 -20.51 -0.84
C TYR A 40 -9.20 -21.32 0.41
N TYR A 41 -8.62 -20.65 1.40
CA TYR A 41 -8.20 -21.31 2.65
C TYR A 41 -9.41 -21.88 3.41
N LYS A 42 -10.47 -21.11 3.52
CA LYS A 42 -11.71 -21.54 4.20
C LYS A 42 -12.36 -22.74 3.50
N THR A 43 -12.34 -22.74 2.17
CA THR A 43 -12.98 -23.79 1.37
C THR A 43 -12.17 -25.08 1.38
N ASN A 44 -10.84 -24.97 1.23
CA ASN A 44 -9.97 -26.15 1.01
C ASN A 44 -9.29 -26.66 2.28
N TYR A 45 -9.25 -25.82 3.32
CA TYR A 45 -8.58 -26.15 4.60
C TYR A 45 -9.50 -25.81 5.78
N SER A 46 -10.75 -26.21 5.70
CA SER A 46 -11.77 -25.87 6.70
C SER A 46 -11.42 -26.35 8.11
N GLU A 47 -10.85 -27.55 8.25
CA GLU A 47 -10.42 -28.07 9.57
C GLU A 47 -9.25 -27.27 10.12
N ALA A 48 -8.27 -26.96 9.27
CA ALA A 48 -7.13 -26.14 9.65
C ALA A 48 -7.55 -24.71 10.01
N HIS A 49 -8.56 -24.17 9.31
CA HIS A 49 -9.12 -22.84 9.59
C HIS A 49 -9.71 -22.74 11.00
N GLU A 50 -10.30 -23.81 11.52
CA GLU A 50 -10.82 -23.82 12.89
C GLU A 50 -9.69 -23.68 13.93
N LEU A 51 -8.52 -24.24 13.65
CA LEU A 51 -7.37 -24.21 14.55
C LEU A 51 -6.49 -22.96 14.32
N VAL A 52 -6.28 -22.61 13.06
CA VAL A 52 -5.45 -21.49 12.63
C VAL A 52 -6.27 -20.62 11.68
N PRO A 53 -7.10 -19.74 12.21
CA PRO A 53 -7.99 -18.94 11.36
C PRO A 53 -7.24 -17.91 10.54
N VAL A 54 -7.73 -17.71 9.31
CA VAL A 54 -7.34 -16.63 8.43
C VAL A 54 -8.57 -15.78 8.17
N LEU A 55 -8.44 -14.47 8.31
CA LEU A 55 -9.58 -13.57 8.13
C LEU A 55 -9.14 -12.29 7.41
N TYR A 56 -9.69 -12.09 6.23
CA TYR A 56 -9.59 -10.83 5.50
C TYR A 56 -10.64 -9.85 6.02
N ASN A 57 -10.24 -8.59 6.22
CA ASN A 57 -11.15 -7.55 6.69
C ASN A 57 -10.82 -6.23 5.99
N ASN A 58 -11.73 -5.78 5.13
CA ASN A 58 -11.60 -4.50 4.46
C ASN A 58 -12.15 -3.40 5.36
N LYS A 59 -11.31 -2.42 5.72
CA LYS A 59 -11.71 -1.30 6.57
C LYS A 59 -12.25 -0.13 5.74
N ASN A 60 -11.54 0.27 4.69
CA ASN A 60 -11.95 1.34 3.79
C ASN A 60 -11.12 1.26 2.49
N GLN A 61 -11.25 2.26 1.62
CA GLN A 61 -10.53 2.26 0.34
C GLN A 61 -9.02 2.18 0.50
N ASN A 62 -8.49 2.72 1.60
CA ASN A 62 -7.05 2.89 1.81
C ASN A 62 -6.47 1.94 2.85
N LEU A 63 -7.29 1.06 3.42
CA LEU A 63 -6.86 0.23 4.55
C LEU A 63 -7.58 -1.11 4.53
N PHE A 64 -6.80 -2.19 4.56
CA PHE A 64 -7.34 -3.51 4.84
C PHE A 64 -6.37 -4.29 5.72
N GLN A 65 -6.86 -5.35 6.29
CA GLN A 65 -6.05 -6.22 7.12
C GLN A 65 -6.37 -7.69 6.84
N ILE A 66 -5.37 -8.53 7.08
CA ILE A 66 -5.55 -9.99 7.04
C ILE A 66 -4.97 -10.57 8.33
N LYS A 67 -5.77 -11.35 9.01
CA LYS A 67 -5.39 -11.98 10.26
C LYS A 67 -4.94 -13.42 10.00
N PHE A 68 -3.79 -13.78 10.55
CA PHE A 68 -3.28 -15.16 10.54
C PHE A 68 -3.02 -15.55 11.99
N ALA A 69 -3.86 -16.42 12.54
CA ALA A 69 -3.65 -16.89 13.92
C ALA A 69 -3.42 -15.72 14.89
N GLY A 70 -2.21 -15.56 15.39
CA GLY A 70 -1.85 -14.50 16.35
C GLY A 70 -1.36 -13.19 15.75
N ASP A 71 -1.26 -13.09 14.42
CA ASP A 71 -0.72 -11.92 13.74
C ASP A 71 -1.76 -11.26 12.85
N ILE A 72 -1.65 -9.94 12.72
CA ILE A 72 -2.47 -9.15 11.80
C ILE A 72 -1.55 -8.36 10.89
N LEU A 73 -1.66 -8.58 9.58
CA LEU A 73 -1.02 -7.73 8.58
C LEU A 73 -1.97 -6.60 8.21
N VAL A 74 -1.49 -5.37 8.31
CA VAL A 74 -2.23 -4.17 7.95
C VAL A 74 -1.60 -3.56 6.71
N PHE A 75 -2.39 -3.39 5.66
CA PHE A 75 -1.98 -2.77 4.40
C PHE A 75 -2.61 -1.38 4.35
N MET A 76 -1.77 -0.37 4.23
CA MET A 76 -2.20 1.03 4.25
C MET A 76 -1.71 1.75 3.00
N LEU A 77 -2.66 2.27 2.21
CA LEU A 77 -2.35 3.14 1.09
C LEU A 77 -2.25 4.58 1.59
N HIS A 78 -1.10 5.21 1.41
CA HIS A 78 -0.92 6.62 1.74
C HIS A 78 -1.64 7.49 0.70
N THR A 79 -2.27 8.56 1.18
CA THR A 79 -3.00 9.49 0.31
C THR A 79 -2.08 10.51 -0.35
N ASN A 80 -0.88 10.69 0.18
CA ASN A 80 0.12 11.60 -0.39
C ASN A 80 0.98 10.89 -1.41
N ILE A 81 1.40 11.63 -2.42
CA ILE A 81 2.37 11.18 -3.42
C ILE A 81 3.74 11.70 -3.01
N PHE A 82 4.72 10.82 -3.09
CA PHE A 82 6.10 11.10 -2.68
C PHE A 82 7.00 11.27 -3.89
N GLU A 83 7.99 12.13 -3.76
CA GLU A 83 9.09 12.23 -4.71
C GLU A 83 10.36 11.79 -4.02
N PHE A 84 11.15 10.93 -4.66
CA PHE A 84 12.44 10.55 -4.11
C PHE A 84 13.36 11.78 -4.02
N SER A 85 14.15 11.86 -2.93
CA SER A 85 15.17 12.87 -2.78
C SER A 85 16.16 12.80 -3.96
N ARG A 86 16.66 13.96 -4.40
CA ARG A 86 17.64 14.03 -5.48
C ARG A 86 18.91 13.24 -5.18
N ASP A 87 19.23 13.06 -3.90
CA ASP A 87 20.39 12.31 -3.44
C ASP A 87 20.14 10.81 -3.34
N HIS A 88 18.89 10.36 -3.51
CA HIS A 88 18.56 8.95 -3.42
C HIS A 88 19.18 8.17 -4.59
N GLU A 89 19.67 6.98 -4.32
CA GLU A 89 20.36 6.15 -5.33
C GLU A 89 19.48 5.81 -6.54
N VAL A 90 18.17 5.70 -6.35
CA VAL A 90 17.23 5.41 -7.44
C VAL A 90 17.28 6.48 -8.53
N MET A 91 17.61 7.73 -8.16
CA MET A 91 17.72 8.84 -9.11
C MET A 91 18.90 8.68 -10.07
N LYS A 92 19.87 7.83 -9.73
CA LYS A 92 21.04 7.54 -10.56
C LYS A 92 20.77 6.44 -11.58
N THR A 93 19.63 5.75 -11.47
CA THR A 93 19.30 4.66 -12.39
C THR A 93 18.89 5.20 -13.76
N SER A 94 19.14 4.42 -14.80
CA SER A 94 18.73 4.80 -16.17
C SER A 94 17.21 4.92 -16.26
N TYR A 95 16.48 4.11 -15.50
CA TYR A 95 15.02 4.14 -15.47
C TYR A 95 14.47 5.52 -15.09
N ILE A 96 15.03 6.15 -14.05
CA ILE A 96 14.62 7.50 -13.63
C ILE A 96 15.18 8.57 -14.55
N LYS A 97 16.43 8.40 -15.02
CA LYS A 97 17.06 9.37 -15.93
C LYS A 97 16.32 9.51 -17.26
N GLU A 98 15.74 8.43 -17.76
CA GLU A 98 14.93 8.44 -18.99
C GLU A 98 13.65 9.25 -18.82
N ASP A 99 13.03 9.18 -17.63
CA ASP A 99 11.81 9.91 -17.32
C ASP A 99 11.80 10.23 -15.82
N LYS A 100 12.07 11.50 -15.49
CA LYS A 100 12.16 11.98 -14.11
C LYS A 100 10.84 11.88 -13.37
N GLU A 101 9.71 11.86 -14.07
CA GLU A 101 8.39 11.69 -13.46
C GLU A 101 8.24 10.33 -12.80
N ARG A 102 9.04 9.34 -13.16
CA ARG A 102 9.08 8.01 -12.54
C ARG A 102 9.56 8.05 -11.08
N SER A 103 10.12 9.18 -10.62
CA SER A 103 10.52 9.37 -9.22
C SER A 103 9.35 9.72 -8.29
N TYR A 104 8.19 10.02 -8.84
CA TYR A 104 6.97 10.28 -8.06
C TYR A 104 6.23 8.98 -7.82
N CYS A 105 5.98 8.65 -6.56
CA CYS A 105 5.38 7.37 -6.17
C CYS A 105 4.27 7.54 -5.17
N GLY A 106 3.23 6.69 -5.30
CA GLY A 106 2.36 6.35 -4.19
C GLY A 106 3.03 5.28 -3.34
N MET A 107 2.51 5.05 -2.15
CA MET A 107 3.09 4.09 -1.22
C MET A 107 2.01 3.28 -0.51
N ILE A 108 2.22 1.97 -0.46
CA ILE A 108 1.46 1.06 0.38
C ILE A 108 2.42 0.54 1.44
N SER A 109 2.13 0.82 2.70
CA SER A 109 2.90 0.32 3.85
C SER A 109 2.24 -0.92 4.42
N ILE A 110 3.07 -1.87 4.81
CA ILE A 110 2.62 -3.16 5.36
C ILE A 110 3.19 -3.28 6.77
N TYR A 111 2.29 -3.41 7.74
CA TYR A 111 2.64 -3.55 9.15
C TYR A 111 2.18 -4.90 9.68
N ASN A 112 2.94 -5.45 10.61
CA ASN A 112 2.55 -6.62 11.38
C ASN A 112 2.26 -6.22 12.82
N PHE A 113 1.06 -6.55 13.30
CA PHE A 113 0.66 -6.38 14.70
C PHE A 113 0.31 -7.73 15.28
N LEU A 114 0.46 -7.86 16.61
CA LEU A 114 -0.10 -8.99 17.33
C LEU A 114 -1.62 -8.81 17.40
N SER A 115 -2.38 -9.89 17.22
CA SER A 115 -3.83 -9.81 17.28
C SER A 115 -4.34 -9.38 18.66
N ASP A 116 -3.60 -9.69 19.71
CA ASP A 116 -3.92 -9.27 21.08
C ASP A 116 -3.87 -7.75 21.26
N SER A 117 -3.04 -7.05 20.48
CA SER A 117 -2.98 -5.58 20.53
C SER A 117 -4.33 -4.95 20.19
N PHE A 118 -5.04 -5.52 19.21
CA PHE A 118 -6.37 -5.03 18.83
C PHE A 118 -7.46 -5.56 19.75
N LYS A 119 -7.38 -6.83 20.16
CA LYS A 119 -8.38 -7.47 21.02
C LYS A 119 -8.49 -6.79 22.39
N TYR A 120 -7.36 -6.33 22.93
CA TYR A 120 -7.29 -5.72 24.27
C TYR A 120 -7.04 -4.21 24.23
N ASP A 121 -7.24 -3.58 23.06
CA ASP A 121 -7.03 -2.13 22.87
C ASP A 121 -5.69 -1.62 23.41
N ARG A 122 -4.62 -2.37 23.13
CA ARG A 122 -3.26 -1.99 23.55
C ARG A 122 -2.74 -0.88 22.63
N ILE A 123 -3.20 0.35 22.86
CA ILE A 123 -2.89 1.51 22.02
C ILE A 123 -1.40 1.86 21.99
N ASN A 124 -0.65 1.41 23.00
CA ASN A 124 0.80 1.66 23.07
C ASN A 124 1.62 0.57 22.38
N ASP A 125 1.00 -0.53 21.94
CA ASP A 125 1.71 -1.57 21.22
C ASP A 125 2.08 -1.07 19.83
N THR A 126 3.32 -1.29 19.45
CA THR A 126 3.85 -0.85 18.15
C THR A 126 3.78 -1.98 17.14
N GLY A 127 3.24 -1.69 15.96
CA GLY A 127 3.33 -2.59 14.82
C GLY A 127 4.70 -2.48 14.16
N TYR A 128 5.17 -3.59 13.61
CA TYR A 128 6.42 -3.60 12.84
C TYR A 128 6.12 -3.38 11.37
N MET A 129 6.80 -2.41 10.77
CA MET A 129 6.75 -2.25 9.33
C MET A 129 7.59 -3.37 8.69
N ILE A 130 6.93 -4.25 7.93
CA ILE A 130 7.61 -5.36 7.28
C ILE A 130 7.90 -5.10 5.81
N GLY A 131 7.28 -4.08 5.24
CA GLY A 131 7.52 -3.74 3.84
C GLY A 131 6.81 -2.49 3.39
N ARG A 132 7.25 -2.00 2.25
CA ARG A 132 6.62 -0.92 1.52
C ARG A 132 6.61 -1.25 0.04
N VAL A 133 5.50 -0.91 -0.61
CA VAL A 133 5.38 -1.01 -2.07
C VAL A 133 5.29 0.40 -2.60
N LEU A 134 6.19 0.75 -3.50
CA LEU A 134 6.22 2.05 -4.15
C LEU A 134 5.71 1.90 -5.57
N ILE A 135 4.73 2.71 -5.93
CA ILE A 135 4.04 2.62 -7.21
C ILE A 135 4.16 3.97 -7.92
N ASN A 136 4.77 3.99 -9.10
CA ASN A 136 4.81 5.18 -9.92
C ASN A 136 3.70 5.16 -10.99
N LYS A 137 3.73 6.12 -11.93
CA LYS A 137 2.71 6.24 -12.99
C LYS A 137 2.63 5.03 -13.91
N GLU A 138 3.64 4.19 -13.94
CA GLU A 138 3.70 3.00 -14.79
C GLU A 138 3.30 1.70 -14.07
N HIS A 139 2.88 1.80 -12.82
CA HIS A 139 2.55 0.66 -11.93
C HIS A 139 3.79 -0.11 -11.39
#